data_17c78c6d96eb0209db9f66aca02ee2f6
#
_entry.id   17c78c6d96eb0209db9f66aca02ee2f6
#
_cell.length_a   1.000
_cell.length_b   1.000
_cell.length_c   1.000
_cell.angle_alpha   90.00
_cell.angle_beta   90.00
_cell.angle_gamma   90.00
#
_symmetry.space_group_name_H-M   'P 1'
#
loop_
_entity.id
_entity.type
_entity.pdbx_description
1 polymer ?
#
loop_
_entity_poly.entity_id
_entity_poly.type
_entity_poly.pdbx_seq_one_letter_code
_entity_poly.pdbx_strand_id
1 'polypeptide(L)'
;MRKKILIVGKRPLPIGGVTIHVDRLVKLIDKLGYDYTFYDLNNFTIYSFIKAISANDIIHLHTSSPKLRVFFAICCLVQHKISLITYHGDLGRFHFVMNCLDFYSVKLCTYPIVINNHSLKVAIKYNSKATLLSAYIPSIEEPDLENGMKSELVILRTKCSFVCITNAYNYSLDKYGQEIYGVSELIAFFSERPSWGLVISDPSGTYKKKNYLLPKNILILDSPHSFQKVFDYADCFIRYTSTDGDSLSIHEALDFGLSVVATDVVDRPHGVYTVKRNDMDELFIVLKNLSKLKNERKHVMLNLKGPRQCSTRQL
;
A
#
# COMPACT_ATOMS: atom_id res chain seq x y z
N MET A 1 -23.00 -5.44 28.83
CA MET A 1 -21.55 -5.09 28.89
C MET A 1 -21.02 -4.89 27.48
N ARG A 2 -20.19 -3.87 27.26
CA ARG A 2 -19.48 -3.73 25.98
C ARG A 2 -18.45 -4.86 25.86
N LYS A 3 -18.35 -5.49 24.67
CA LYS A 3 -17.36 -6.53 24.41
C LYS A 3 -15.96 -5.92 24.36
N LYS A 4 -14.99 -6.58 25.03
CA LYS A 4 -13.58 -6.19 25.02
C LYS A 4 -12.92 -6.64 23.73
N ILE A 5 -12.19 -5.74 23.07
CA ILE A 5 -11.53 -5.98 21.78
C ILE A 5 -10.02 -6.08 21.99
N LEU A 6 -9.40 -7.12 21.42
CA LEU A 6 -7.94 -7.24 21.30
C LEU A 6 -7.54 -7.14 19.84
N ILE A 7 -6.66 -6.20 19.52
CA ILE A 7 -6.00 -6.11 18.21
C ILE A 7 -4.60 -6.69 18.35
N VAL A 8 -4.28 -7.65 17.50
CA VAL A 8 -2.98 -8.34 17.50
C VAL A 8 -2.28 -8.07 16.17
N GLY A 9 -1.08 -7.49 16.23
CA GLY A 9 -0.32 -7.15 15.03
C GLY A 9 1.02 -6.53 15.34
N LYS A 10 1.64 -5.96 14.30
CA LYS A 10 2.84 -5.13 14.43
C LYS A 10 2.53 -3.73 13.91
N ARG A 11 3.04 -2.71 14.59
CA ARG A 11 3.04 -1.33 14.09
C ARG A 11 4.41 -1.02 13.48
N PRO A 12 4.54 0.04 12.64
CA PRO A 12 5.86 0.47 12.17
C PRO A 12 6.83 0.77 13.34
N LEU A 13 8.12 0.44 13.26
CA LEU A 13 8.90 -0.16 12.21
C LEU A 13 8.90 -1.69 12.28
N PRO A 14 9.15 -2.42 11.15
CA PRO A 14 9.42 -1.90 9.80
C PRO A 14 8.18 -1.38 9.08
N ILE A 15 8.37 -0.47 8.11
CA ILE A 15 7.29 0.07 7.27
C ILE A 15 6.91 -0.96 6.20
N GLY A 16 5.66 -1.39 6.20
CA GLY A 16 5.13 -2.33 5.22
C GLY A 16 3.60 -2.32 5.23
N GLY A 17 2.96 -2.85 4.19
CA GLY A 17 1.49 -2.77 4.04
C GLY A 17 0.72 -3.25 5.27
N VAL A 18 1.13 -4.37 5.88
CA VAL A 18 0.46 -4.90 7.09
C VAL A 18 0.65 -3.99 8.30
N THR A 19 1.88 -3.49 8.54
CA THR A 19 2.17 -2.64 9.71
C THR A 19 1.49 -1.27 9.60
N ILE A 20 1.44 -0.69 8.40
CA ILE A 20 0.70 0.55 8.11
C ILE A 20 -0.80 0.34 8.31
N HIS A 21 -1.37 -0.77 7.79
CA HIS A 21 -2.79 -1.08 8.01
C HIS A 21 -3.12 -1.17 9.51
N VAL A 22 -2.31 -1.89 10.29
CA VAL A 22 -2.51 -2.03 11.75
C VAL A 22 -2.43 -0.69 12.47
N ASP A 23 -1.45 0.16 12.12
CA ASP A 23 -1.32 1.49 12.72
C ASP A 23 -2.54 2.38 12.42
N ARG A 24 -3.01 2.39 11.17
CA ARG A 24 -4.19 3.16 10.77
C ARG A 24 -5.47 2.62 11.39
N LEU A 25 -5.61 1.29 11.51
CA LEU A 25 -6.73 0.65 12.19
C LEU A 25 -6.80 1.08 13.65
N VAL A 26 -5.68 1.03 14.35
CA VAL A 26 -5.57 1.45 15.75
C VAL A 26 -5.95 2.91 15.90
N LYS A 27 -5.38 3.81 15.10
CA LYS A 27 -5.72 5.24 15.10
C LYS A 27 -7.19 5.51 14.79
N LEU A 28 -7.78 4.73 13.87
CA LEU A 28 -9.21 4.86 13.53
C LEU A 28 -10.09 4.45 14.72
N ILE A 29 -9.77 3.35 15.38
CA ILE A 29 -10.51 2.85 16.54
C ILE A 29 -10.42 3.83 17.71
N ASP A 30 -9.24 4.42 17.96
CA ASP A 30 -9.05 5.51 18.93
C ASP A 30 -9.94 6.71 18.59
N LYS A 31 -9.94 7.16 17.35
CA LYS A 31 -10.77 8.28 16.87
C LYS A 31 -12.27 8.02 17.03
N LEU A 32 -12.69 6.77 16.86
CA LEU A 32 -14.09 6.35 17.03
C LEU A 32 -14.48 6.12 18.50
N GLY A 33 -13.55 6.22 19.44
CA GLY A 33 -13.79 6.07 20.87
C GLY A 33 -14.14 4.66 21.32
N TYR A 34 -13.64 3.64 20.62
CA TYR A 34 -13.79 2.25 21.05
C TYR A 34 -12.69 1.83 22.00
N ASP A 35 -13.05 1.18 23.09
CA ASP A 35 -12.08 0.58 24.02
C ASP A 35 -11.51 -0.71 23.41
N TYR A 36 -10.19 -0.80 23.33
CA TYR A 36 -9.46 -1.97 22.87
C TYR A 36 -8.15 -2.15 23.62
N THR A 37 -7.56 -3.34 23.50
CA THR A 37 -6.18 -3.64 23.90
C THR A 37 -5.36 -3.92 22.67
N PHE A 38 -4.10 -3.48 22.63
CA PHE A 38 -3.17 -3.82 21.55
C PHE A 38 -2.12 -4.81 22.04
N TYR A 39 -1.92 -5.91 21.30
CA TYR A 39 -0.86 -6.87 21.54
C TYR A 39 0.17 -6.82 20.41
N ASP A 40 1.38 -6.35 20.75
CA ASP A 40 2.47 -6.24 19.78
C ASP A 40 3.16 -7.59 19.58
N LEU A 41 3.12 -8.10 18.37
CA LEU A 41 3.77 -9.36 17.97
C LEU A 41 5.31 -9.27 17.97
N ASN A 42 5.92 -8.10 18.12
CA ASN A 42 7.37 -7.99 18.36
C ASN A 42 7.76 -8.53 19.75
N ASN A 43 6.84 -8.46 20.70
CA ASN A 43 7.03 -8.93 22.09
C ASN A 43 6.31 -10.27 22.33
N PHE A 44 6.18 -11.11 21.30
CA PHE A 44 5.41 -12.34 21.38
C PHE A 44 6.04 -13.36 22.36
N THR A 45 5.24 -13.79 23.35
CA THR A 45 5.45 -15.02 24.11
C THR A 45 4.15 -15.80 24.18
N ILE A 46 4.23 -17.14 24.20
CA ILE A 46 3.03 -17.99 24.23
C ILE A 46 2.15 -17.67 25.44
N TYR A 47 2.76 -17.51 26.62
CA TYR A 47 2.05 -17.21 27.86
C TYR A 47 1.31 -15.87 27.82
N SER A 48 2.02 -14.78 27.46
CA SER A 48 1.40 -13.43 27.38
C SER A 48 0.30 -13.38 26.33
N PHE A 49 0.48 -14.10 25.21
CA PHE A 49 -0.49 -14.15 24.13
C PHE A 49 -1.79 -14.87 24.55
N ILE A 50 -1.68 -16.05 25.18
CA ILE A 50 -2.84 -16.77 25.70
C ILE A 50 -3.56 -15.94 26.77
N LYS A 51 -2.83 -15.28 27.67
CA LYS A 51 -3.40 -14.39 28.69
C LYS A 51 -4.14 -13.19 28.06
N ALA A 52 -3.59 -12.60 27.00
CA ALA A 52 -4.24 -11.50 26.28
C ALA A 52 -5.55 -11.96 25.60
N ILE A 53 -5.56 -13.14 24.98
CA ILE A 53 -6.78 -13.75 24.41
C ILE A 53 -7.83 -13.96 25.50
N SER A 54 -7.44 -14.54 26.65
CA SER A 54 -8.36 -14.85 27.75
C SER A 54 -9.08 -13.62 28.30
N ALA A 55 -8.40 -12.47 28.33
CA ALA A 55 -8.90 -11.21 28.88
C ALA A 55 -9.89 -10.46 27.97
N ASN A 56 -10.04 -10.89 26.71
CA ASN A 56 -10.84 -10.19 25.71
C ASN A 56 -11.93 -11.11 25.12
N ASP A 57 -12.94 -10.53 24.46
CA ASP A 57 -14.07 -11.24 23.88
C ASP A 57 -13.96 -11.39 22.35
N ILE A 58 -13.45 -10.35 21.69
CA ILE A 58 -13.25 -10.27 20.25
C ILE A 58 -11.76 -10.06 20.00
N ILE A 59 -11.15 -10.91 19.18
CA ILE A 59 -9.73 -10.83 18.90
C ILE A 59 -9.51 -10.75 17.40
N HIS A 60 -8.80 -9.69 16.97
CA HIS A 60 -8.51 -9.44 15.57
C HIS A 60 -7.01 -9.56 15.29
N LEU A 61 -6.62 -10.56 14.51
CA LEU A 61 -5.23 -10.88 14.18
C LEU A 61 -4.83 -10.35 12.81
N HIS A 62 -3.69 -9.65 12.78
CA HIS A 62 -3.01 -9.20 11.57
C HIS A 62 -1.59 -9.78 11.53
N THR A 63 -1.37 -10.77 10.68
CA THR A 63 -0.05 -11.39 10.46
C THR A 63 0.03 -12.03 9.08
N SER A 64 1.24 -12.14 8.53
CA SER A 64 1.51 -12.91 7.32
C SER A 64 1.92 -14.37 7.57
N SER A 65 2.05 -14.79 8.86
CA SER A 65 2.50 -16.13 9.22
C SER A 65 1.36 -17.14 9.29
N PRO A 66 1.29 -18.16 8.41
CA PRO A 66 0.27 -19.23 8.48
C PRO A 66 0.30 -20.01 9.79
N LYS A 67 1.50 -20.28 10.32
CA LYS A 67 1.68 -20.98 11.60
C LYS A 67 1.01 -20.22 12.75
N LEU A 68 1.22 -18.90 12.81
CA LEU A 68 0.64 -18.08 13.87
C LEU A 68 -0.88 -17.96 13.72
N ARG A 69 -1.39 -17.90 12.48
CA ARG A 69 -2.84 -17.88 12.21
C ARG A 69 -3.55 -19.11 12.73
N VAL A 70 -3.00 -20.32 12.46
CA VAL A 70 -3.58 -21.58 12.96
C VAL A 70 -3.51 -21.63 14.48
N PHE A 71 -2.35 -21.35 15.08
CA PHE A 71 -2.18 -21.33 16.54
C PHE A 71 -3.19 -20.37 17.19
N PHE A 72 -3.32 -19.18 16.67
CA PHE A 72 -4.29 -18.18 17.10
C PHE A 72 -5.74 -18.69 17.01
N ALA A 73 -6.13 -19.26 15.86
CA ALA A 73 -7.48 -19.74 15.64
C ALA A 73 -7.85 -20.86 16.63
N ILE A 74 -6.91 -21.78 16.91
CA ILE A 74 -7.07 -22.84 17.91
C ILE A 74 -7.23 -22.24 19.31
N CYS A 75 -6.36 -21.28 19.70
CA CYS A 75 -6.46 -20.64 21.02
C CYS A 75 -7.81 -19.94 21.23
N CYS A 76 -8.32 -19.25 20.21
CA CYS A 76 -9.62 -18.59 20.26
C CYS A 76 -10.77 -19.59 20.33
N LEU A 77 -10.70 -20.70 19.55
CA LEU A 77 -11.71 -21.74 19.54
C LEU A 77 -11.83 -22.42 20.91
N VAL A 78 -10.70 -22.84 21.50
CA VAL A 78 -10.65 -23.48 22.81
C VAL A 78 -11.18 -22.59 23.94
N GLN A 79 -10.94 -21.29 23.83
CA GLN A 79 -11.39 -20.29 24.80
C GLN A 79 -12.77 -19.68 24.49
N HIS A 80 -13.48 -20.19 23.46
CA HIS A 80 -14.79 -19.71 23.03
C HIS A 80 -14.80 -18.20 22.72
N LYS A 81 -13.71 -17.67 22.10
CA LYS A 81 -13.58 -16.27 21.72
C LYS A 81 -13.98 -16.04 20.25
N ILE A 82 -14.48 -14.85 19.96
CA ILE A 82 -14.74 -14.42 18.58
C ILE A 82 -13.42 -14.04 17.93
N SER A 83 -13.00 -14.79 16.91
CA SER A 83 -11.77 -14.56 16.19
C SER A 83 -12.00 -13.92 14.82
N LEU A 84 -11.26 -12.86 14.53
CA LEU A 84 -11.14 -12.26 13.21
C LEU A 84 -9.69 -12.41 12.75
N ILE A 85 -9.48 -12.82 11.51
CA ILE A 85 -8.15 -12.86 10.88
C ILE A 85 -8.21 -12.10 9.55
N THR A 86 -7.40 -11.05 9.41
CA THR A 86 -7.21 -10.40 8.11
C THR A 86 -6.05 -11.05 7.36
N TYR A 87 -6.35 -11.59 6.18
CA TYR A 87 -5.40 -12.24 5.27
C TYR A 87 -4.85 -11.19 4.30
N HIS A 88 -3.68 -10.63 4.63
CA HIS A 88 -3.02 -9.55 3.88
C HIS A 88 -2.27 -10.04 2.62
N GLY A 89 -2.85 -10.94 1.88
CA GLY A 89 -2.31 -11.47 0.63
C GLY A 89 -3.09 -12.70 0.18
N ASP A 90 -2.76 -13.21 -1.01
CA ASP A 90 -3.48 -14.31 -1.61
C ASP A 90 -3.44 -15.57 -0.77
N LEU A 91 -4.61 -16.19 -0.60
CA LEU A 91 -4.71 -17.54 -0.09
C LEU A 91 -4.21 -18.53 -1.15
N GLY A 92 -3.34 -19.44 -0.73
CA GLY A 92 -2.72 -20.42 -1.65
C GLY A 92 -1.37 -19.98 -2.24
N ARG A 93 -0.82 -18.82 -1.83
CA ARG A 93 0.47 -18.29 -2.32
C ARG A 93 1.72 -19.00 -1.80
N PHE A 94 1.58 -19.79 -0.76
CA PHE A 94 2.70 -20.50 -0.14
C PHE A 94 2.92 -21.89 -0.75
N HIS A 95 3.93 -22.61 -0.30
CA HIS A 95 4.08 -24.03 -0.61
C HIS A 95 2.99 -24.87 0.11
N PHE A 96 2.81 -26.11 -0.32
CA PHE A 96 1.69 -26.97 0.07
C PHE A 96 1.38 -26.98 1.57
N VAL A 97 2.39 -27.25 2.42
CA VAL A 97 2.17 -27.35 3.89
C VAL A 97 1.67 -26.05 4.50
N MET A 98 2.25 -24.90 4.08
CA MET A 98 1.83 -23.59 4.60
C MET A 98 0.44 -23.20 4.07
N ASN A 99 0.08 -23.60 2.87
CA ASN A 99 -1.28 -23.42 2.34
C ASN A 99 -2.30 -24.25 3.14
N CYS A 100 -1.97 -25.48 3.49
CA CYS A 100 -2.84 -26.29 4.36
C CYS A 100 -3.08 -25.59 5.71
N LEU A 101 -2.03 -25.05 6.33
CA LEU A 101 -2.17 -24.29 7.58
C LEU A 101 -3.06 -23.05 7.39
N ASP A 102 -2.87 -22.29 6.29
CA ASP A 102 -3.73 -21.13 5.99
C ASP A 102 -5.20 -21.55 5.85
N PHE A 103 -5.50 -22.62 5.10
CA PHE A 103 -6.88 -23.09 4.94
C PHE A 103 -7.49 -23.60 6.24
N TYR A 104 -6.70 -24.26 7.10
CA TYR A 104 -7.13 -24.62 8.44
C TYR A 104 -7.44 -23.37 9.29
N SER A 105 -6.62 -22.34 9.22
CA SER A 105 -6.89 -21.09 9.93
C SER A 105 -8.19 -20.43 9.47
N VAL A 106 -8.49 -20.44 8.16
CA VAL A 106 -9.76 -19.95 7.60
C VAL A 106 -10.93 -20.76 8.15
N LYS A 107 -10.81 -22.09 8.17
CA LYS A 107 -11.87 -22.99 8.66
C LYS A 107 -12.20 -22.77 10.14
N LEU A 108 -11.19 -22.56 10.98
CA LEU A 108 -11.33 -22.43 12.43
C LEU A 108 -11.66 -21.01 12.90
N CYS A 109 -11.37 -20.00 12.09
CA CYS A 109 -11.65 -18.60 12.40
C CYS A 109 -13.14 -18.32 12.39
N THR A 110 -13.62 -17.45 13.30
CA THR A 110 -15.04 -17.05 13.31
C THR A 110 -15.39 -16.21 12.10
N TYR A 111 -14.56 -15.20 11.79
CA TYR A 111 -14.76 -14.29 10.66
C TYR A 111 -13.44 -14.07 9.90
N PRO A 112 -13.17 -14.86 8.85
CA PRO A 112 -12.03 -14.60 7.97
C PRO A 112 -12.29 -13.36 7.13
N ILE A 113 -11.34 -12.43 7.12
CA ILE A 113 -11.38 -11.21 6.29
C ILE A 113 -10.31 -11.36 5.20
N VAL A 114 -10.69 -11.31 3.94
CA VAL A 114 -9.80 -11.38 2.78
C VAL A 114 -9.85 -10.10 1.99
N ILE A 115 -8.76 -9.77 1.29
CA ILE A 115 -8.57 -8.45 0.67
C ILE A 115 -8.77 -8.45 -0.85
N ASN A 116 -9.05 -9.59 -1.46
CA ASN A 116 -9.30 -9.70 -2.91
C ASN A 116 -10.28 -10.84 -3.26
N ASN A 117 -10.84 -10.77 -4.46
CA ASN A 117 -11.84 -11.72 -4.94
C ASN A 117 -11.29 -13.14 -5.13
N HIS A 118 -10.02 -13.29 -5.51
CA HIS A 118 -9.40 -14.62 -5.62
C HIS A 118 -9.42 -15.33 -4.28
N SER A 119 -8.91 -14.68 -3.24
CA SER A 119 -8.90 -15.21 -1.87
C SER A 119 -10.31 -15.44 -1.32
N LEU A 120 -11.29 -14.60 -1.68
CA LEU A 120 -12.69 -14.80 -1.27
C LEU A 120 -13.25 -16.11 -1.84
N LYS A 121 -13.08 -16.35 -3.15
CA LYS A 121 -13.51 -17.60 -3.82
C LYS A 121 -12.90 -18.85 -3.17
N VAL A 122 -11.66 -18.74 -2.67
CA VAL A 122 -10.98 -19.82 -1.94
C VAL A 122 -11.53 -19.93 -0.53
N ALA A 123 -11.61 -18.83 0.22
CA ALA A 123 -11.99 -18.81 1.64
C ALA A 123 -13.40 -19.35 1.87
N ILE A 124 -14.37 -18.99 1.03
CA ILE A 124 -15.78 -19.43 1.13
C ILE A 124 -15.91 -20.95 1.11
N LYS A 125 -15.00 -21.67 0.43
CA LYS A 125 -14.98 -23.15 0.42
C LYS A 125 -14.70 -23.75 1.79
N TYR A 126 -14.03 -23.01 2.68
CA TYR A 126 -13.63 -23.46 4.02
C TYR A 126 -14.46 -22.81 5.13
N ASN A 127 -14.96 -21.59 4.89
CA ASN A 127 -15.76 -20.84 5.87
C ASN A 127 -16.70 -19.86 5.14
N SER A 128 -18.00 -20.14 5.22
CA SER A 128 -19.05 -19.34 4.58
C SER A 128 -19.17 -17.92 5.13
N LYS A 129 -18.59 -17.62 6.29
CA LYS A 129 -18.54 -16.28 6.90
C LYS A 129 -17.36 -15.45 6.41
N ALA A 130 -16.56 -15.96 5.45
CA ALA A 130 -15.47 -15.20 4.85
C ALA A 130 -16.02 -13.96 4.15
N THR A 131 -15.40 -12.82 4.43
CA THR A 131 -15.85 -11.51 3.92
C THR A 131 -14.72 -10.81 3.17
N LEU A 132 -15.06 -10.21 2.03
CA LEU A 132 -14.16 -9.33 1.29
C LEU A 132 -14.19 -7.94 1.92
N LEU A 133 -13.04 -7.47 2.36
CA LEU A 133 -12.86 -6.11 2.87
C LEU A 133 -11.48 -5.61 2.46
N SER A 134 -11.41 -4.44 1.81
CA SER A 134 -10.13 -3.83 1.49
C SER A 134 -9.30 -3.60 2.76
N ALA A 135 -8.00 -3.84 2.66
CA ALA A 135 -7.08 -3.49 3.74
C ALA A 135 -6.79 -1.98 3.81
N TYR A 136 -7.33 -1.20 2.89
CA TYR A 136 -7.11 0.24 2.86
C TYR A 136 -7.92 0.95 3.96
N ILE A 137 -7.22 1.70 4.78
CA ILE A 137 -7.75 2.66 5.75
C ILE A 137 -7.09 4.00 5.45
N PRO A 138 -7.85 5.07 5.16
CA PRO A 138 -7.29 6.40 4.95
C PRO A 138 -6.41 6.82 6.13
N SER A 139 -5.31 7.49 5.85
CA SER A 139 -4.50 8.08 6.92
C SER A 139 -5.24 9.27 7.56
N ILE A 140 -5.14 9.36 8.87
CA ILE A 140 -5.73 10.48 9.62
C ILE A 140 -4.74 11.65 9.66
N GLU A 141 -3.47 11.33 9.85
CA GLU A 141 -2.36 12.30 9.92
C GLU A 141 -1.10 11.66 9.36
N GLU A 142 -0.37 12.41 8.55
CA GLU A 142 0.90 11.99 8.00
C GLU A 142 2.00 12.97 8.42
N PRO A 143 3.14 12.48 8.94
CA PRO A 143 4.27 13.32 9.27
C PRO A 143 4.78 14.01 8.01
N ASP A 144 5.24 15.24 8.18
CA ASP A 144 5.79 16.01 7.06
C ASP A 144 7.15 15.44 6.63
N LEU A 145 7.53 15.72 5.38
CA LEU A 145 8.83 15.31 4.84
C LEU A 145 9.94 16.16 5.47
N GLU A 146 11.11 15.54 5.63
CA GLU A 146 12.33 16.28 6.00
C GLU A 146 12.68 17.35 4.96
N ASN A 147 13.24 18.47 5.41
CA ASN A 147 13.54 19.61 4.53
C ASN A 147 14.49 19.24 3.37
N GLY A 148 15.46 18.33 3.60
CA GLY A 148 16.34 17.82 2.57
C GLY A 148 15.58 17.13 1.45
N MET A 149 14.68 16.20 1.78
CA MET A 149 13.85 15.50 0.80
C MET A 149 12.95 16.46 0.03
N LYS A 150 12.31 17.42 0.72
CA LYS A 150 11.47 18.45 0.07
C LYS A 150 12.27 19.22 -0.96
N SER A 151 13.48 19.64 -0.63
CA SER A 151 14.34 20.39 -1.54
C SER A 151 14.70 19.59 -2.79
N GLU A 152 15.05 18.32 -2.66
CA GLU A 152 15.32 17.41 -3.77
C GLU A 152 14.10 17.21 -4.67
N LEU A 153 12.92 17.01 -4.09
CA LEU A 153 11.66 16.86 -4.81
C LEU A 153 11.28 18.15 -5.58
N VAL A 154 11.46 19.31 -4.97
CA VAL A 154 11.24 20.62 -5.64
C VAL A 154 12.20 20.78 -6.82
N ILE A 155 13.48 20.46 -6.64
CA ILE A 155 14.49 20.54 -7.72
C ILE A 155 14.09 19.61 -8.88
N LEU A 156 13.70 18.36 -8.60
CA LEU A 156 13.24 17.44 -9.63
C LEU A 156 12.00 17.98 -10.35
N ARG A 157 11.04 18.49 -9.59
CA ARG A 157 9.78 19.03 -10.10
C ARG A 157 9.96 20.24 -11.00
N THR A 158 10.96 21.08 -10.74
CA THR A 158 11.27 22.24 -11.61
C THR A 158 11.94 21.84 -12.92
N LYS A 159 12.66 20.72 -12.95
CA LYS A 159 13.39 20.23 -14.14
C LYS A 159 12.54 19.36 -15.05
N CYS A 160 11.52 18.69 -14.51
CA CYS A 160 10.74 17.70 -15.24
C CYS A 160 9.32 18.21 -15.52
N SER A 161 8.86 18.05 -16.75
CA SER A 161 7.51 18.46 -17.18
C SER A 161 6.42 17.56 -16.63
N PHE A 162 6.74 16.28 -16.40
CA PHE A 162 5.86 15.24 -15.86
C PHE A 162 6.64 14.38 -14.88
N VAL A 163 6.14 14.24 -13.64
CA VAL A 163 6.81 13.50 -12.58
C VAL A 163 5.96 12.31 -12.16
N CYS A 164 6.53 11.13 -12.28
CA CYS A 164 5.95 9.90 -11.79
C CYS A 164 6.61 9.49 -10.46
N ILE A 165 5.83 8.82 -9.62
CA ILE A 165 6.30 8.23 -8.38
C ILE A 165 6.02 6.73 -8.37
N THR A 166 6.94 5.95 -7.82
CA THR A 166 6.74 4.54 -7.48
C THR A 166 7.20 4.26 -6.06
N ASN A 167 6.74 3.15 -5.49
CA ASN A 167 7.23 2.72 -4.17
C ASN A 167 7.64 1.26 -4.18
N ALA A 168 8.65 0.94 -3.37
CA ALA A 168 9.08 -0.42 -3.09
C ALA A 168 9.36 -0.58 -1.60
N TYR A 169 8.92 -1.71 -1.02
CA TYR A 169 9.26 -2.03 0.37
C TYR A 169 10.76 -2.38 0.52
N ASN A 170 11.27 -3.18 -0.41
CA ASN A 170 12.67 -3.56 -0.53
C ASN A 170 12.92 -4.14 -1.94
N TYR A 171 14.20 -4.33 -2.28
CA TYR A 171 14.52 -5.12 -3.46
C TYR A 171 14.22 -6.61 -3.19
N SER A 172 13.34 -7.19 -4.00
CA SER A 172 12.99 -8.61 -3.90
C SER A 172 12.64 -9.19 -5.26
N LEU A 173 12.91 -10.48 -5.40
CA LEU A 173 12.60 -11.25 -6.63
C LEU A 173 11.41 -12.17 -6.35
N ASP A 174 10.61 -12.39 -7.37
CA ASP A 174 9.55 -13.39 -7.35
C ASP A 174 10.12 -14.81 -7.55
N LYS A 175 9.25 -15.82 -7.56
CA LYS A 175 9.63 -17.22 -7.75
C LYS A 175 10.25 -17.54 -9.13
N TYR A 176 10.17 -16.63 -10.07
CA TYR A 176 10.74 -16.75 -11.40
C TYR A 176 12.02 -15.92 -11.57
N GLY A 177 12.50 -15.30 -10.50
CA GLY A 177 13.68 -14.44 -10.51
C GLY A 177 13.44 -13.04 -11.09
N GLN A 178 12.18 -12.62 -11.29
CA GLN A 178 11.83 -11.28 -11.73
C GLN A 178 11.75 -10.32 -10.53
N GLU A 179 12.17 -9.08 -10.74
CA GLU A 179 12.04 -8.05 -9.72
C GLU A 179 10.55 -7.74 -9.44
N ILE A 180 10.14 -7.89 -8.18
CA ILE A 180 8.74 -7.74 -7.81
C ILE A 180 8.22 -6.33 -8.11
N TYR A 181 8.98 -5.30 -7.79
CA TYR A 181 8.53 -3.91 -7.93
C TYR A 181 8.88 -3.28 -9.28
N GLY A 182 9.70 -3.93 -10.12
CA GLY A 182 10.08 -3.46 -11.45
C GLY A 182 10.80 -2.10 -11.47
N VAL A 183 11.43 -1.73 -10.36
CA VAL A 183 12.10 -0.42 -10.24
C VAL A 183 13.28 -0.31 -11.18
N SER A 184 14.05 -1.38 -11.38
CA SER A 184 15.18 -1.39 -12.33
C SER A 184 14.72 -1.12 -13.77
N GLU A 185 13.57 -1.68 -14.16
CA GLU A 185 12.97 -1.45 -15.48
C GLU A 185 12.44 -0.01 -15.62
N LEU A 186 11.82 0.53 -14.56
CA LEU A 186 11.41 1.93 -14.53
C LEU A 186 12.60 2.88 -14.59
N ILE A 187 13.71 2.59 -13.90
CA ILE A 187 14.95 3.38 -14.01
C ILE A 187 15.43 3.41 -15.45
N ALA A 188 15.53 2.26 -16.13
CA ALA A 188 15.93 2.19 -17.54
C ALA A 188 14.98 3.01 -18.43
N PHE A 189 13.67 2.83 -18.25
CA PHE A 189 12.64 3.53 -19.01
C PHE A 189 12.73 5.06 -18.87
N PHE A 190 12.88 5.59 -17.65
CA PHE A 190 12.96 7.02 -17.40
C PHE A 190 14.34 7.62 -17.76
N SER A 191 15.41 6.82 -17.75
CA SER A 191 16.75 7.27 -18.16
C SER A 191 16.80 7.75 -19.60
N GLU A 192 15.99 7.17 -20.47
CA GLU A 192 15.87 7.55 -21.89
C GLU A 192 14.95 8.79 -22.10
N ARG A 193 14.32 9.28 -21.05
CA ARG A 193 13.29 10.33 -21.11
C ARG A 193 13.56 11.48 -20.14
N PRO A 194 14.61 12.28 -20.36
CA PRO A 194 15.11 13.26 -19.37
C PRO A 194 14.13 14.38 -19.02
N SER A 195 13.08 14.60 -19.84
CA SER A 195 12.01 15.56 -19.53
C SER A 195 10.95 15.01 -18.56
N TRP A 196 10.95 13.70 -18.28
CA TRP A 196 10.07 13.04 -17.32
C TRP A 196 10.87 12.66 -16.08
N GLY A 197 10.32 12.93 -14.91
CA GLY A 197 10.93 12.61 -13.63
C GLY A 197 10.39 11.31 -13.04
N LEU A 198 11.25 10.54 -12.34
CA LEU A 198 10.88 9.41 -11.55
C LEU A 198 11.33 9.61 -10.10
N VAL A 199 10.40 9.51 -9.16
CA VAL A 199 10.69 9.41 -7.72
C VAL A 199 10.46 7.98 -7.28
N ILE A 200 11.45 7.39 -6.63
CA ILE A 200 11.41 6.03 -6.08
C ILE A 200 11.39 6.15 -4.56
N SER A 201 10.26 5.84 -3.93
CA SER A 201 10.14 5.72 -2.48
C SER A 201 10.64 4.34 -2.05
N ASP A 202 11.85 4.30 -1.50
CA ASP A 202 12.52 3.11 -0.96
C ASP A 202 12.94 3.34 0.49
N PRO A 203 12.02 3.33 1.46
CA PRO A 203 12.33 3.62 2.86
C PRO A 203 13.31 2.62 3.49
N SER A 204 13.60 1.50 2.83
CA SER A 204 14.58 0.49 3.25
C SER A 204 16.01 0.81 2.80
N GLY A 205 16.17 1.68 1.79
CA GLY A 205 17.46 2.02 1.18
C GLY A 205 18.09 0.88 0.38
N THR A 206 17.34 -0.18 0.06
CA THR A 206 17.89 -1.36 -0.64
C THR A 206 18.21 -1.09 -2.11
N TYR A 207 17.42 -0.23 -2.76
CA TYR A 207 17.69 0.18 -4.14
C TYR A 207 18.88 1.12 -4.24
N LYS A 208 19.06 2.03 -3.30
CA LYS A 208 20.25 2.90 -3.28
C LYS A 208 21.55 2.11 -3.15
N LYS A 209 21.56 1.04 -2.34
CA LYS A 209 22.71 0.16 -2.16
C LYS A 209 23.14 -0.59 -3.44
N LYS A 210 22.27 -0.64 -4.45
CA LYS A 210 22.62 -1.24 -5.76
C LYS A 210 23.49 -0.35 -6.64
N ASN A 211 23.84 0.86 -6.17
CA ASN A 211 24.75 1.80 -6.85
C ASN A 211 24.37 2.07 -8.32
N TYR A 212 23.10 2.27 -8.60
CA TYR A 212 22.67 2.70 -9.93
C TYR A 212 23.30 4.04 -10.30
N LEU A 213 23.84 4.14 -11.50
CA LEU A 213 24.22 5.43 -12.09
C LEU A 213 22.94 6.15 -12.50
N LEU A 214 22.38 6.96 -11.61
CA LEU A 214 21.09 7.62 -11.83
C LEU A 214 21.27 8.92 -12.61
N PRO A 215 20.50 9.14 -13.69
CA PRO A 215 20.42 10.42 -14.35
C PRO A 215 19.67 11.45 -13.47
N LYS A 216 19.85 12.76 -13.78
CA LYS A 216 19.34 13.88 -12.96
C LYS A 216 17.82 13.97 -12.85
N ASN A 217 17.08 13.21 -13.64
CA ASN A 217 15.62 13.13 -13.62
C ASN A 217 15.08 11.94 -12.76
N ILE A 218 15.94 11.22 -12.08
CA ILE A 218 15.54 10.11 -11.19
C ILE A 218 16.04 10.39 -9.77
N LEU A 219 15.15 10.29 -8.79
CA LEU A 219 15.42 10.50 -7.37
C LEU A 219 15.01 9.26 -6.57
N ILE A 220 15.89 8.75 -5.71
CA ILE A 220 15.56 7.70 -4.74
C ILE A 220 15.49 8.33 -3.34
N LEU A 221 14.34 8.20 -2.68
CA LEU A 221 14.16 8.54 -1.28
C LEU A 221 14.42 7.28 -0.46
N ASP A 222 15.57 7.21 0.20
CA ASP A 222 16.16 5.99 0.78
C ASP A 222 16.10 5.92 2.30
N SER A 223 15.30 6.77 2.93
CA SER A 223 15.06 6.77 4.37
C SER A 223 13.55 6.76 4.69
N PRO A 224 13.15 6.39 5.91
CA PRO A 224 11.75 6.39 6.30
C PRO A 224 11.09 7.76 6.12
N HIS A 225 9.97 7.80 5.43
CA HIS A 225 9.20 9.02 5.18
C HIS A 225 7.72 8.70 4.92
N SER A 226 6.86 9.71 4.99
CA SER A 226 5.47 9.58 4.56
C SER A 226 5.39 9.52 3.04
N PHE A 227 4.92 8.38 2.50
CA PHE A 227 4.73 8.21 1.07
C PHE A 227 3.66 9.15 0.52
N GLN A 228 2.58 9.41 1.27
CA GLN A 228 1.51 10.31 0.86
C GLN A 228 1.98 11.76 0.68
N LYS A 229 2.94 12.20 1.49
CA LYS A 229 3.51 13.56 1.37
C LYS A 229 4.37 13.75 0.12
N VAL A 230 4.81 12.66 -0.52
CA VAL A 230 5.52 12.73 -1.80
C VAL A 230 4.55 12.99 -2.96
N PHE A 231 3.27 12.69 -2.82
CA PHE A 231 2.25 12.91 -3.85
C PHE A 231 2.10 14.38 -4.24
N ASP A 232 2.37 15.33 -3.34
CA ASP A 232 2.35 16.77 -3.63
C ASP A 232 3.33 17.15 -4.77
N TYR A 233 4.32 16.31 -5.02
CA TYR A 233 5.38 16.52 -6.02
C TYR A 233 5.22 15.68 -7.28
N ALA A 234 4.16 14.86 -7.37
CA ALA A 234 3.95 13.91 -8.45
C ALA A 234 2.71 14.25 -9.30
N ASP A 235 2.68 13.72 -10.52
CA ASP A 235 1.53 13.79 -11.44
C ASP A 235 0.88 12.43 -11.62
N CYS A 236 1.65 11.35 -11.41
CA CYS A 236 1.21 9.99 -11.63
C CYS A 236 1.91 9.03 -10.65
N PHE A 237 1.16 8.08 -10.11
CA PHE A 237 1.70 6.95 -9.39
C PHE A 237 1.79 5.73 -10.30
N ILE A 238 2.93 5.05 -10.29
CA ILE A 238 3.17 3.84 -11.07
C ILE A 238 3.38 2.65 -10.12
N ARG A 239 2.57 1.60 -10.28
CA ARG A 239 2.70 0.33 -9.59
C ARG A 239 3.05 -0.78 -10.57
N TYR A 240 4.34 -0.90 -10.92
CA TYR A 240 4.83 -1.79 -11.97
C TYR A 240 5.35 -3.13 -11.40
N THR A 241 4.45 -3.91 -10.78
CA THR A 241 4.82 -5.13 -10.04
C THR A 241 4.64 -6.41 -10.87
N SER A 242 5.46 -7.45 -10.60
CA SER A 242 5.29 -8.80 -11.17
C SER A 242 4.26 -9.63 -10.39
N THR A 243 4.01 -9.28 -9.13
CA THR A 243 2.96 -9.85 -8.27
C THR A 243 2.50 -8.81 -7.27
N ASP A 244 1.24 -8.82 -6.89
CA ASP A 244 0.68 -7.85 -5.96
C ASP A 244 -0.49 -8.43 -5.17
N GLY A 245 -0.98 -7.68 -4.19
CA GLY A 245 -2.25 -7.89 -3.51
C GLY A 245 -3.14 -6.66 -3.67
N ASP A 246 -3.95 -6.35 -2.65
CA ASP A 246 -4.65 -5.06 -2.56
C ASP A 246 -3.65 -4.00 -2.10
N SER A 247 -3.07 -3.26 -3.05
CA SER A 247 -2.00 -2.29 -2.80
C SER A 247 -2.54 -1.03 -2.14
N LEU A 248 -2.17 -0.80 -0.87
CA LEU A 248 -2.53 0.44 -0.14
C LEU A 248 -2.11 1.70 -0.89
N SER A 249 -0.93 1.70 -1.49
CA SER A 249 -0.41 2.85 -2.24
C SER A 249 -1.24 3.21 -3.47
N ILE A 250 -1.91 2.25 -4.11
CA ILE A 250 -2.87 2.53 -5.20
C ILE A 250 -4.06 3.31 -4.65
N HIS A 251 -4.66 2.84 -3.55
CA HIS A 251 -5.80 3.52 -2.92
C HIS A 251 -5.40 4.91 -2.41
N GLU A 252 -4.22 5.04 -1.80
CA GLU A 252 -3.68 6.33 -1.35
C GLU A 252 -3.53 7.33 -2.50
N ALA A 253 -2.99 6.88 -3.62
CA ALA A 253 -2.79 7.73 -4.79
C ALA A 253 -4.11 8.13 -5.45
N LEU A 254 -5.08 7.22 -5.52
CA LEU A 254 -6.43 7.51 -6.03
C LEU A 254 -7.17 8.51 -5.12
N ASP A 255 -7.12 8.33 -3.80
CA ASP A 255 -7.74 9.24 -2.84
C ASP A 255 -7.12 10.63 -2.88
N PHE A 256 -5.82 10.70 -3.12
CA PHE A 256 -5.12 11.97 -3.34
C PHE A 256 -5.47 12.64 -4.67
N GLY A 257 -6.06 11.90 -5.61
CA GLY A 257 -6.43 12.39 -6.95
C GLY A 257 -5.31 12.29 -7.99
N LEU A 258 -4.27 11.50 -7.75
CA LEU A 258 -3.25 11.20 -8.77
C LEU A 258 -3.82 10.29 -9.86
N SER A 259 -3.30 10.43 -11.09
CA SER A 259 -3.42 9.38 -12.08
C SER A 259 -2.63 8.15 -11.61
N VAL A 260 -3.22 6.96 -11.71
CA VAL A 260 -2.57 5.72 -11.27
C VAL A 260 -2.43 4.77 -12.44
N VAL A 261 -1.20 4.31 -12.69
CA VAL A 261 -0.88 3.27 -13.68
C VAL A 261 -0.37 2.05 -12.94
N ALA A 262 -0.93 0.87 -13.20
CA ALA A 262 -0.51 -0.36 -12.55
C ALA A 262 -0.50 -1.54 -13.53
N THR A 263 0.35 -2.54 -13.27
CA THR A 263 0.30 -3.80 -14.01
C THR A 263 -0.99 -4.57 -13.71
N ASP A 264 -1.49 -5.30 -14.70
CA ASP A 264 -2.73 -6.10 -14.68
C ASP A 264 -2.57 -7.49 -14.01
N VAL A 265 -1.54 -7.67 -13.19
CA VAL A 265 -1.23 -8.94 -12.51
C VAL A 265 -2.28 -9.37 -11.48
N VAL A 266 -3.12 -8.45 -11.05
CA VAL A 266 -4.32 -8.66 -10.21
C VAL A 266 -5.42 -7.70 -10.63
N ASP A 267 -6.66 -7.96 -10.21
CA ASP A 267 -7.77 -7.01 -10.36
C ASP A 267 -7.41 -5.68 -9.71
N ARG A 268 -7.61 -4.57 -10.41
CA ARG A 268 -7.30 -3.23 -9.91
C ARG A 268 -8.58 -2.45 -9.58
N PRO A 269 -8.54 -1.53 -8.61
CA PRO A 269 -9.64 -0.62 -8.34
C PRO A 269 -10.04 0.22 -9.56
N HIS A 270 -11.30 0.68 -9.58
CA HIS A 270 -11.77 1.62 -10.60
C HIS A 270 -10.90 2.89 -10.62
N GLY A 271 -10.60 3.40 -11.80
CA GLY A 271 -9.77 4.61 -11.98
C GLY A 271 -8.28 4.33 -12.18
N VAL A 272 -7.84 3.08 -12.11
CA VAL A 272 -6.47 2.67 -12.41
C VAL A 272 -6.34 2.38 -13.91
N TYR A 273 -5.33 2.96 -14.56
CA TYR A 273 -4.91 2.59 -15.92
C TYR A 273 -4.06 1.32 -15.83
N THR A 274 -4.52 0.24 -16.42
CA THR A 274 -3.79 -1.03 -16.41
C THR A 274 -2.88 -1.16 -17.62
N VAL A 275 -1.70 -1.75 -17.40
CA VAL A 275 -0.72 -2.10 -18.44
C VAL A 275 -0.21 -3.53 -18.21
N LYS A 276 0.20 -4.21 -19.26
CA LYS A 276 0.80 -5.53 -19.13
C LYS A 276 2.19 -5.44 -18.51
N ARG A 277 2.51 -6.39 -17.65
CA ARG A 277 3.89 -6.54 -17.16
C ARG A 277 4.80 -6.90 -18.34
N ASN A 278 5.98 -6.26 -18.40
CA ASN A 278 6.98 -6.37 -19.48
C ASN A 278 6.58 -5.70 -20.82
N ASP A 279 5.51 -4.90 -20.86
CA ASP A 279 5.14 -4.09 -22.02
C ASP A 279 5.43 -2.60 -21.74
N MET A 280 6.68 -2.19 -22.03
CA MET A 280 7.13 -0.80 -21.85
C MET A 280 6.56 0.15 -22.91
N ASP A 281 6.13 -0.34 -24.06
CA ASP A 281 5.49 0.46 -25.09
C ASP A 281 4.07 0.83 -24.66
N GLU A 282 3.31 -0.10 -24.10
CA GLU A 282 2.00 0.17 -23.51
C GLU A 282 2.12 1.18 -22.35
N LEU A 283 3.09 0.99 -21.46
CA LEU A 283 3.38 1.95 -20.40
C LEU A 283 3.69 3.35 -20.96
N PHE A 284 4.51 3.42 -22.00
CA PHE A 284 4.83 4.70 -22.65
C PHE A 284 3.60 5.41 -23.22
N ILE A 285 2.73 4.68 -23.92
CA ILE A 285 1.50 5.23 -24.52
C ILE A 285 0.61 5.81 -23.43
N VAL A 286 0.38 5.07 -22.34
CA VAL A 286 -0.46 5.51 -21.22
C VAL A 286 0.12 6.77 -20.56
N LEU A 287 1.41 6.76 -20.20
CA LEU A 287 2.06 7.91 -19.56
C LEU A 287 2.10 9.14 -20.46
N LYS A 288 2.32 8.97 -21.77
CA LYS A 288 2.30 10.06 -22.76
C LYS A 288 0.92 10.73 -22.82
N ASN A 289 -0.16 9.94 -22.79
CA ASN A 289 -1.52 10.47 -22.78
C ASN A 289 -1.81 11.23 -21.49
N LEU A 290 -1.42 10.68 -20.33
CA LEU A 290 -1.58 11.36 -19.04
C LEU A 290 -0.79 12.67 -18.96
N SER A 291 0.43 12.68 -19.49
CA SER A 291 1.24 13.91 -19.54
C SER A 291 0.61 15.02 -20.41
N LYS A 292 -0.05 14.66 -21.50
CA LYS A 292 -0.81 15.61 -22.34
C LYS A 292 -2.02 16.17 -21.61
N LEU A 293 -2.83 15.31 -20.99
CA LEU A 293 -4.03 15.71 -20.21
C LEU A 293 -3.68 16.67 -19.05
N LYS A 294 -2.55 16.45 -18.39
CA LYS A 294 -2.03 17.39 -17.38
C LYS A 294 -1.78 18.77 -17.97
N ASN A 295 -1.10 18.85 -19.12
CA ASN A 295 -0.77 20.11 -19.76
C ASN A 295 -2.04 20.87 -20.21
N GLU A 296 -3.05 20.17 -20.73
CA GLU A 296 -4.33 20.74 -21.10
C GLU A 296 -5.08 21.32 -19.89
N ARG A 297 -5.15 20.59 -18.78
CA ARG A 297 -5.74 21.08 -17.51
C ARG A 297 -5.01 22.33 -17.00
N LYS A 298 -3.70 22.38 -17.10
CA LYS A 298 -2.90 23.55 -16.70
C LYS A 298 -3.21 24.76 -17.57
N HIS A 299 -3.36 24.57 -18.87
CA HIS A 299 -3.76 25.66 -19.81
C HIS A 299 -5.16 26.18 -19.53
N VAL A 300 -6.14 25.31 -19.28
CA VAL A 300 -7.50 25.70 -18.92
C VAL A 300 -7.52 26.50 -17.61
N MET A 301 -6.79 26.08 -16.60
CA MET A 301 -6.70 26.80 -15.32
C MET A 301 -6.01 28.16 -15.43
N LEU A 302 -5.00 28.30 -16.31
CA LEU A 302 -4.34 29.56 -16.57
C LEU A 302 -5.28 30.54 -17.29
N ASN A 303 -6.06 30.05 -18.25
CA ASN A 303 -7.04 30.86 -19.00
C ASN A 303 -8.21 31.33 -18.12
N LEU A 304 -8.61 30.52 -17.13
CA LEU A 304 -9.65 30.88 -16.14
C LEU A 304 -9.15 31.90 -15.09
N LYS A 305 -7.82 32.06 -14.95
CA LYS A 305 -7.16 33.05 -14.07
C LYS A 305 -6.72 34.32 -14.84
N GLY A 306 -7.11 34.50 -16.09
CA GLY A 306 -6.87 35.73 -16.86
C GLY A 306 -7.45 36.95 -16.17
N PRO A 307 -6.95 38.16 -16.46
CA PRO A 307 -7.20 39.36 -15.68
C PRO A 307 -8.71 39.62 -15.57
N ARG A 308 -9.25 39.61 -14.36
CA ARG A 308 -10.53 40.24 -14.07
C ARG A 308 -10.37 41.73 -14.38
N GLN A 309 -10.87 42.17 -15.50
CA GLN A 309 -11.02 43.61 -15.76
C GLN A 309 -11.88 44.16 -14.62
N CYS A 310 -11.24 44.97 -13.81
CA CYS A 310 -11.89 45.80 -12.82
C CYS A 310 -12.67 46.89 -13.61
N SER A 311 -13.93 46.65 -13.92
CA SER A 311 -14.80 47.70 -14.45
C SER A 311 -15.10 48.63 -13.29
N THR A 312 -14.28 49.68 -13.20
CA THR A 312 -14.69 50.91 -12.49
C THR A 312 -15.88 51.51 -13.24
N ARG A 313 -17.08 51.27 -12.78
CA ARG A 313 -18.19 52.20 -13.07
C ARG A 313 -18.13 53.28 -12.01
N GLN A 314 -17.69 54.46 -12.49
CA GLN A 314 -18.05 55.74 -11.87
C GLN A 314 -19.57 55.91 -12.00
N LEU A 315 -20.20 56.16 -10.88
CA LEU A 315 -21.25 57.18 -10.67
C LEU A 315 -21.47 57.32 -9.17
#